data_f203d51d2b7cd6a04eae67258cf790e8
#
_entry.id   f203d51d2b7cd6a04eae67258cf790e8
#
_cell.length_a   1.000
_cell.length_b   1.000
_cell.length_c   1.000
_cell.angle_alpha   90.00
_cell.angle_beta   90.00
_cell.angle_gamma   90.00
#
_symmetry.space_group_name_H-M   'P 1'
#
loop_
_entity.id
_entity.type
_entity.pdbx_description
1 polymer ?
#
loop_
_entity_poly.entity_id
_entity_poly.type
_entity_poly.pdbx_seq_one_letter_code
_entity_poly.pdbx_strand_id
1 'polypeptide(L)'
;MTTAYRLNPDLAIVMDVGHAYVPGAPEKRKCVQMGKGCILSYAPQTTRRFTALAERLAEEKDIPIQLLAEPGRTGTNSNAVQTVRGGIPVCLISVPLKNMHTANEIVDLRDVMAASRLVEALLRKIGEQEGI
;
A
#
# COMPACT_ATOMS: atom_id res chain seq x y z
N MET A 1 12.89 10.47 -5.02
CA MET A 1 12.53 11.36 -6.16
C MET A 1 13.37 11.14 -7.40
N THR A 2 14.69 11.11 -7.30
CA THR A 2 15.58 10.97 -8.46
C THR A 2 15.35 9.71 -9.29
N THR A 3 15.13 8.56 -8.65
CA THR A 3 14.88 7.29 -9.36
C THR A 3 13.60 7.33 -10.17
N ALA A 4 12.48 7.71 -9.57
CA ALA A 4 11.20 7.83 -10.28
C ALA A 4 11.25 8.86 -11.42
N TYR A 5 11.99 9.97 -11.21
CA TYR A 5 12.18 10.97 -12.25
C TYR A 5 12.96 10.43 -13.45
N ARG A 6 14.00 9.62 -13.22
CA ARG A 6 14.82 9.03 -14.28
C ARG A 6 14.11 7.94 -15.04
N LEU A 7 13.44 7.04 -14.31
CA LEU A 7 12.71 5.91 -14.90
C LEU A 7 11.46 6.36 -15.64
N ASN A 8 10.81 7.43 -15.16
CA ASN A 8 9.55 7.94 -15.72
C ASN A 8 8.52 6.82 -15.97
N PRO A 9 8.17 6.04 -14.96
CA PRO A 9 7.27 4.90 -15.13
C PRO A 9 5.83 5.36 -15.37
N ASP A 10 5.05 4.55 -16.09
CA ASP A 10 3.63 4.79 -16.33
C ASP A 10 2.78 4.67 -15.06
N LEU A 11 3.25 3.87 -14.10
CA LEU A 11 2.63 3.69 -12.78
C LEU A 11 3.66 3.21 -11.75
N ALA A 12 3.31 3.31 -10.47
CA ALA A 12 4.16 2.85 -9.37
C ALA A 12 3.35 2.10 -8.30
N ILE A 13 3.84 0.93 -7.90
CA ILE A 13 3.41 0.24 -6.69
C ILE A 13 4.39 0.62 -5.61
N VAL A 14 3.92 1.29 -4.56
CA VAL A 14 4.72 1.66 -3.40
C VAL A 14 4.41 0.69 -2.27
N MET A 15 5.46 0.05 -1.76
CA MET A 15 5.35 -0.80 -0.57
C MET A 15 5.99 -0.10 0.61
N ASP A 16 5.30 -0.15 1.75
CA ASP A 16 5.77 0.45 3.00
C ASP A 16 5.23 -0.34 4.20
N VAL A 17 5.39 0.18 5.40
CA VAL A 17 4.74 -0.30 6.62
C VAL A 17 3.67 0.69 7.08
N GLY A 18 2.66 0.19 7.77
CA GLY A 18 1.59 1.00 8.32
C GLY A 18 1.37 0.68 9.80
N HIS A 19 0.95 1.65 10.58
CA HIS A 19 0.68 1.45 12.01
C HIS A 19 -0.44 0.42 12.24
N ALA A 20 -0.12 -0.71 12.86
CA ALA A 20 -1.09 -1.62 13.41
C ALA A 20 -1.54 -1.15 14.81
N TYR A 21 -2.75 -1.54 15.19
CA TYR A 21 -3.28 -1.26 16.52
C TYR A 21 -2.38 -1.83 17.63
N VAL A 22 -2.10 -1.01 18.61
CA VAL A 22 -1.50 -1.39 19.90
C VAL A 22 -2.38 -0.90 21.04
N PRO A 23 -2.44 -1.60 22.21
CA PRO A 23 -3.18 -1.12 23.37
C PRO A 23 -2.75 0.31 23.74
N GLY A 24 -3.74 1.19 24.01
CA GLY A 24 -3.49 2.60 24.32
C GLY A 24 -3.34 3.51 23.11
N ALA A 25 -3.35 2.98 21.87
CA ALA A 25 -3.36 3.82 20.68
C ALA A 25 -4.70 4.57 20.51
N PRO A 26 -4.68 5.75 19.85
CA PRO A 26 -5.91 6.47 19.53
C PRO A 26 -6.94 5.61 18.81
N GLU A 27 -8.23 5.83 19.06
CA GLU A 27 -9.36 5.09 18.49
C GLU A 27 -9.27 4.94 16.95
N LYS A 28 -8.90 6.02 16.26
CA LYS A 28 -8.71 6.05 14.79
C LYS A 28 -7.69 5.05 14.24
N ARG A 29 -6.82 4.50 15.09
CA ARG A 29 -5.82 3.48 14.71
C ARG A 29 -6.27 2.05 14.97
N LYS A 30 -7.46 1.84 15.54
CA LYS A 30 -7.99 0.50 15.81
C LYS A 30 -8.43 -0.26 14.55
N CYS A 31 -8.56 0.43 13.43
CA CYS A 31 -9.02 -0.17 12.16
C CYS A 31 -8.01 -1.13 11.54
N VAL A 32 -6.71 -1.01 11.85
CA VAL A 32 -5.67 -1.87 11.29
C VAL A 32 -5.15 -2.84 12.35
N GLN A 33 -5.29 -4.13 12.06
CA GLN A 33 -4.85 -5.20 12.97
C GLN A 33 -3.76 -6.06 12.32
N MET A 34 -2.74 -6.39 13.09
CA MET A 34 -1.69 -7.32 12.66
C MET A 34 -2.27 -8.74 12.50
N GLY A 35 -1.89 -9.44 11.44
CA GLY A 35 -2.37 -10.80 11.14
C GLY A 35 -3.72 -10.85 10.40
N LYS A 36 -4.22 -9.70 9.91
CA LYS A 36 -5.48 -9.60 9.17
C LYS A 36 -5.31 -9.22 7.70
N GLY A 37 -4.09 -9.33 7.18
CA GLY A 37 -3.75 -9.01 5.81
C GLY A 37 -3.07 -7.64 5.66
N CYS A 38 -2.58 -7.37 4.45
CA CYS A 38 -1.92 -6.11 4.16
C CYS A 38 -2.91 -4.94 4.11
N ILE A 39 -2.38 -3.73 4.29
CA ILE A 39 -3.16 -2.49 4.21
C ILE A 39 -3.18 -2.02 2.76
N LEU A 40 -4.34 -1.73 2.24
CA LEU A 40 -4.53 -1.04 0.97
C LEU A 40 -5.09 0.36 1.26
N SER A 41 -4.30 1.40 0.95
CA SER A 41 -4.63 2.77 1.34
C SER A 41 -5.33 3.54 0.23
N TYR A 42 -6.47 4.15 0.58
CA TYR A 42 -7.11 5.23 -0.17
C TYR A 42 -6.70 6.57 0.45
N ALA A 43 -5.88 7.33 -0.27
CA ALA A 43 -5.31 8.58 0.21
C ALA A 43 -5.18 9.61 -0.94
N PRO A 44 -5.02 10.91 -0.67
CA PRO A 44 -4.90 11.92 -1.73
C PRO A 44 -3.77 11.67 -2.72
N GLN A 45 -2.70 11.00 -2.32
CA GLN A 45 -1.55 10.66 -3.15
C GLN A 45 -1.67 9.30 -3.84
N THR A 46 -2.71 8.51 -3.57
CA THR A 46 -2.96 7.26 -4.28
C THR A 46 -3.93 7.47 -5.44
N THR A 47 -3.75 6.72 -6.50
CA THR A 47 -4.64 6.80 -7.66
C THR A 47 -5.82 5.85 -7.43
N ARG A 48 -7.00 6.44 -7.17
CA ARG A 48 -8.22 5.69 -6.82
C ARG A 48 -8.51 4.51 -7.75
N ARG A 49 -8.38 4.72 -9.05
CA ARG A 49 -8.63 3.67 -10.06
C ARG A 49 -7.65 2.51 -9.91
N PHE A 50 -6.38 2.79 -9.61
CA PHE A 50 -5.36 1.79 -9.42
C PHE A 50 -5.53 1.05 -8.08
N THR A 51 -5.85 1.76 -7.00
CA THR A 51 -6.19 1.15 -5.70
C THR A 51 -7.42 0.25 -5.81
N ALA A 52 -8.47 0.68 -6.51
CA ALA A 52 -9.67 -0.12 -6.74
C ALA A 52 -9.39 -1.39 -7.58
N LEU A 53 -8.43 -1.35 -8.50
CA LEU A 53 -7.97 -2.56 -9.21
C LEU A 53 -7.31 -3.55 -8.23
N ALA A 54 -6.46 -3.05 -7.32
CA ALA A 54 -5.82 -3.89 -6.31
C ALA A 54 -6.86 -4.54 -5.36
N GLU A 55 -7.87 -3.77 -4.94
CA GLU A 55 -8.96 -4.25 -4.10
C GLU A 55 -9.74 -5.40 -4.78
N ARG A 56 -10.13 -5.23 -6.05
CA ARG A 56 -10.81 -6.29 -6.81
C ARG A 56 -9.95 -7.55 -6.97
N LEU A 57 -8.66 -7.38 -7.27
CA LEU A 57 -7.74 -8.52 -7.41
C LEU A 57 -7.54 -9.25 -6.08
N ALA A 58 -7.56 -8.53 -4.97
CA ALA A 58 -7.50 -9.13 -3.64
C ALA A 58 -8.74 -10.00 -3.38
N GLU A 59 -9.93 -9.50 -3.73
CA GLU A 59 -11.18 -10.25 -3.61
C GLU A 59 -11.19 -11.48 -4.54
N GLU A 60 -10.87 -11.31 -5.83
CA GLU A 60 -10.84 -12.39 -6.83
C GLU A 60 -9.87 -13.52 -6.48
N LYS A 61 -8.76 -13.21 -5.78
CA LYS A 61 -7.69 -14.17 -5.46
C LYS A 61 -7.67 -14.59 -3.98
N ASP A 62 -8.68 -14.21 -3.24
CA ASP A 62 -8.79 -14.50 -1.80
C ASP A 62 -7.52 -14.10 -1.03
N ILE A 63 -7.07 -12.86 -1.26
CA ILE A 63 -5.93 -12.25 -0.58
C ILE A 63 -6.46 -11.38 0.56
N PRO A 64 -6.09 -11.63 1.82
CA PRO A 64 -6.59 -10.83 2.93
C PRO A 64 -6.00 -9.40 2.87
N ILE A 65 -6.87 -8.40 2.86
CA ILE A 65 -6.52 -6.98 2.90
C ILE A 65 -7.33 -6.23 3.94
N GLN A 66 -6.82 -5.09 4.35
CA GLN A 66 -7.50 -4.14 5.22
C GLN A 66 -7.52 -2.79 4.51
N LEU A 67 -8.71 -2.24 4.27
CA LEU A 67 -8.84 -0.94 3.63
C LEU A 67 -8.63 0.17 4.65
N LEU A 68 -7.81 1.14 4.29
CA LEU A 68 -7.53 2.31 5.12
C LEU A 68 -7.77 3.59 4.32
N ALA A 69 -8.69 4.43 4.80
CA ALA A 69 -8.89 5.78 4.27
C ALA A 69 -8.03 6.78 5.06
N GLU A 70 -7.11 7.42 4.36
CA GLU A 70 -6.20 8.41 4.94
C GLU A 70 -6.52 9.80 4.36
N PRO A 71 -7.08 10.73 5.15
CA PRO A 71 -7.54 12.03 4.63
C PRO A 71 -6.38 13.00 4.33
N GLY A 72 -5.15 12.68 4.76
CA GLY A 72 -3.97 13.51 4.62
C GLY A 72 -2.82 12.83 3.92
N ARG A 73 -1.65 13.48 3.97
CA ARG A 73 -0.41 12.90 3.46
C ARG A 73 -0.03 11.69 4.30
N THR A 74 0.28 10.58 3.64
CA THR A 74 0.91 9.43 4.29
C THR A 74 2.38 9.74 4.56
N GLY A 75 2.98 9.06 5.53
CA GLY A 75 4.43 9.17 5.81
C GLY A 75 5.32 8.42 4.81
N THR A 76 4.76 7.97 3.68
CA THR A 76 5.42 7.07 2.73
C THR A 76 6.03 7.79 1.52
N ASN A 77 6.85 7.07 0.76
CA ASN A 77 7.41 7.55 -0.50
C ASN A 77 6.36 7.83 -1.59
N SER A 78 5.12 7.37 -1.43
CA SER A 78 4.03 7.62 -2.38
C SER A 78 3.82 9.10 -2.68
N ASN A 79 3.96 9.96 -1.66
CA ASN A 79 3.85 11.41 -1.82
C ASN A 79 4.90 11.99 -2.79
N ALA A 80 6.13 11.47 -2.70
CA ALA A 80 7.23 11.95 -3.52
C ALA A 80 7.14 11.40 -4.96
N VAL A 81 6.69 10.15 -5.12
CA VAL A 81 6.54 9.51 -6.42
C VAL A 81 5.39 10.10 -7.22
N GLN A 82 4.24 10.29 -6.57
CA GLN A 82 3.03 10.83 -7.22
C GLN A 82 3.23 12.22 -7.84
N THR A 83 4.14 13.05 -7.29
CA THR A 83 4.37 14.41 -7.77
C THR A 83 5.50 14.54 -8.80
N VAL A 84 6.06 13.41 -9.27
CA VAL A 84 7.15 13.45 -10.25
C VAL A 84 6.62 13.80 -11.64
N ARG A 85 7.30 14.74 -12.35
CA ARG A 85 6.95 15.21 -13.70
C ARG A 85 5.48 15.63 -13.79
N GLY A 86 4.72 15.02 -14.66
CA GLY A 86 3.28 15.25 -14.84
C GLY A 86 2.37 14.47 -13.87
N GLY A 87 2.97 13.76 -12.92
CA GLY A 87 2.28 12.87 -11.98
C GLY A 87 2.40 11.40 -12.39
N ILE A 88 2.72 10.54 -11.44
CA ILE A 88 2.78 9.09 -11.64
C ILE A 88 1.62 8.45 -10.86
N PRO A 89 0.77 7.65 -11.50
CA PRO A 89 -0.27 6.89 -10.79
C PRO A 89 0.36 5.97 -9.74
N VAL A 90 -0.15 6.02 -8.51
CA VAL A 90 0.39 5.26 -7.36
C VAL A 90 -0.66 4.38 -6.73
N CYS A 91 -0.29 3.13 -6.45
CA CYS A 91 -0.97 2.25 -5.51
C CYS A 91 -0.07 2.05 -4.28
N LEU A 92 -0.62 2.25 -3.08
CA LEU A 92 0.11 2.08 -1.81
C LEU A 92 -0.39 0.84 -1.09
N ILE A 93 0.53 -0.11 -0.88
CA ILE A 93 0.31 -1.35 -0.14
C ILE A 93 1.26 -1.33 1.06
N SER A 94 0.72 -1.50 2.28
CA SER A 94 1.55 -1.47 3.48
C SER A 94 1.39 -2.74 4.31
N VAL A 95 2.46 -3.13 5.00
CA VAL A 95 2.42 -4.23 5.97
C VAL A 95 2.09 -3.66 7.35
N PRO A 96 1.07 -4.18 8.05
CA PRO A 96 0.79 -3.78 9.43
C PRO A 96 1.99 -4.00 10.34
N LEU A 97 2.41 -2.97 11.08
CA LEU A 97 3.60 -2.99 11.92
C LEU A 97 3.29 -2.39 13.29
N LYS A 98 3.66 -3.08 14.35
CA LYS A 98 3.63 -2.56 15.73
C LYS A 98 4.97 -1.99 16.13
N ASN A 99 4.91 -1.01 17.05
CA ASN A 99 6.10 -0.35 17.63
C ASN A 99 6.99 0.31 16.57
N MET A 100 6.39 0.90 15.56
CA MET A 100 7.11 1.58 14.46
C MET A 100 8.12 2.61 15.01
N HIS A 101 9.31 2.63 14.40
CA HIS A 101 10.42 3.50 14.78
C HIS A 101 10.98 3.25 16.20
N THR A 102 10.90 2.00 16.66
CA THR A 102 11.53 1.55 17.91
C THR A 102 12.54 0.43 17.63
N ALA A 103 13.30 0.05 18.67
CA ALA A 103 14.26 -1.06 18.55
C ALA A 103 13.59 -2.43 18.38
N ASN A 104 12.30 -2.57 18.69
CA ASN A 104 11.56 -3.84 18.68
C ASN A 104 10.29 -3.71 17.85
N GLU A 105 10.43 -3.58 16.53
CA GLU A 105 9.31 -3.60 15.59
C GLU A 105 8.82 -5.02 15.35
N ILE A 106 7.52 -5.18 15.21
CA ILE A 106 6.88 -6.50 15.07
C ILE A 106 5.96 -6.48 13.86
N VAL A 107 6.11 -7.48 12.99
CA VAL A 107 5.22 -7.78 11.87
C VAL A 107 4.70 -9.20 11.93
N ASP A 108 3.57 -9.47 11.31
CA ASP A 108 3.11 -10.83 11.07
C ASP A 108 3.50 -11.25 9.64
N LEU A 109 4.17 -12.38 9.51
CA LEU A 109 4.60 -12.89 8.20
C LEU A 109 3.43 -13.18 7.26
N ARG A 110 2.23 -13.46 7.78
CA ARG A 110 1.03 -13.65 6.97
C ARG A 110 0.64 -12.36 6.25
N ASP A 111 0.83 -11.20 6.88
CA ASP A 111 0.56 -9.90 6.28
C ASP A 111 1.61 -9.57 5.20
N VAL A 112 2.87 -9.95 5.42
CA VAL A 112 3.94 -9.84 4.41
C VAL A 112 3.62 -10.69 3.19
N MET A 113 3.18 -11.92 3.40
CA MET A 113 2.78 -12.83 2.32
C MET A 113 1.55 -12.30 1.56
N ALA A 114 0.57 -11.72 2.26
CA ALA A 114 -0.58 -11.09 1.63
C ALA A 114 -0.17 -9.92 0.74
N ALA A 115 0.73 -9.04 1.23
CA ALA A 115 1.27 -7.94 0.44
C ALA A 115 2.02 -8.43 -0.81
N SER A 116 2.87 -9.45 -0.68
CA SER A 116 3.61 -10.07 -1.78
C SER A 116 2.67 -10.64 -2.85
N ARG A 117 1.65 -11.42 -2.43
CA ARG A 117 0.65 -11.98 -3.35
C ARG A 117 -0.15 -10.89 -4.08
N LEU A 118 -0.48 -9.80 -3.41
CA LEU A 118 -1.21 -8.70 -4.02
C LEU A 118 -0.35 -7.96 -5.05
N VAL A 119 0.92 -7.72 -4.76
CA VAL A 119 1.87 -7.12 -5.71
C VAL A 119 2.03 -8.01 -6.93
N GLU A 120 2.22 -9.33 -6.73
CA GLU A 120 2.30 -10.28 -7.83
C GLU A 120 1.04 -10.26 -8.71
N ALA A 121 -0.14 -10.27 -8.09
CA ALA A 121 -1.40 -10.22 -8.81
C ALA A 121 -1.54 -8.94 -9.66
N LEU A 122 -1.16 -7.80 -9.10
CA LEU A 122 -1.14 -6.52 -9.81
C LEU A 122 -0.17 -6.53 -10.99
N LEU A 123 1.08 -6.98 -10.78
CA LEU A 123 2.09 -7.02 -11.83
C LEU A 123 1.66 -7.93 -13.00
N ARG A 124 1.07 -9.09 -12.71
CA ARG A 124 0.53 -9.99 -13.75
C ARG A 124 -0.60 -9.32 -14.50
N LYS A 125 -1.55 -8.70 -13.79
CA LYS A 125 -2.71 -8.03 -14.41
C LYS A 125 -2.31 -6.85 -15.29
N ILE A 126 -1.32 -6.09 -14.86
CA ILE A 126 -0.77 -4.96 -15.62
C ILE A 126 -0.04 -5.45 -16.86
N GLY A 127 0.77 -6.52 -16.75
CA GLY A 127 1.50 -7.11 -17.87
C GLY A 127 0.61 -7.78 -18.92
N GLU A 128 -0.61 -8.21 -18.56
CA GLU A 128 -1.60 -8.77 -19.49
C GLU A 128 -2.36 -7.70 -20.28
N GLN A 129 -2.39 -6.47 -19.78
CA GLN A 129 -3.03 -5.34 -20.43
C GLN A 129 -1.97 -4.57 -21.23
N GLU A 130 -1.90 -4.78 -22.55
CA GLU A 130 -1.16 -3.89 -23.44
C GLU A 130 -1.78 -2.48 -23.35
N GLY A 131 -1.22 -1.63 -22.53
CA GLY A 131 -1.58 -0.23 -22.31
C GLY A 131 -2.67 -0.02 -21.25
N ILE A 132 -2.28 0.58 -20.15
CA ILE A 132 -3.15 1.31 -19.22
C ILE A 132 -3.23 2.77 -19.67
#